data_f47038167288a799ec769456f04b5f41
#
_entry.id   f47038167288a799ec769456f04b5f41
#
_cell.length_a   1.000
_cell.length_b   1.000
_cell.length_c   1.000
_cell.angle_alpha   90.00
_cell.angle_beta   90.00
_cell.angle_gamma   90.00
#
_symmetry.space_group_name_H-M   'P 1'
#
loop_
_entity.id
_entity.type
_entity.pdbx_description
1 polymer ?
#
loop_
_entity_poly.entity_id
_entity_poly.type
_entity_poly.pdbx_seq_one_letter_code
_entity_poly.pdbx_strand_id
1 'polypeptide(L)'
;MPHPFDETVSPLISALAEGLPLTLRPYADVGARVGMSEAEVISALRSLRSQRVLVRIGAAFLPGAFGYETALGAVAVPEDRLDAAASYLGTLPSVTHVFEMEDRYPLWYAILAPSRVRLEVAEAEIAGRVAAADRYRVLPDEVFKVTGSFDADGVPEPPEPVPEESAWGLDRDEKALVRLIQGEFPLVQRPFSDLAITLGECGYDVDERWALGQVQSLVLAGAVRGIEATIRTREEPLRLALTVWLCPDDHASHGRVIGSFSEVLHCFTRRVPGAGIAVLALVEVADRAALDRAIDRIRVAADLEPPRVLYPVQEFKRAPMRFFSDGE
;
A
#
# COMPACT_ATOMS: atom_id res chain seq x y z
N MET A 1 3.39 27.53 9.85
CA MET A 1 4.21 27.38 8.64
C MET A 1 3.27 27.38 7.47
N PRO A 2 3.47 28.18 6.40
CA PRO A 2 2.61 28.09 5.23
C PRO A 2 2.69 26.68 4.68
N HIS A 3 1.53 26.16 4.24
CA HIS A 3 1.40 24.86 3.57
C HIS A 3 2.38 24.86 2.37
N PRO A 4 3.10 23.76 2.08
CA PRO A 4 4.07 23.71 0.99
C PRO A 4 3.43 23.79 -0.41
N PHE A 5 2.11 23.94 -0.46
CA PHE A 5 1.33 24.02 -1.71
C PHE A 5 0.76 25.42 -1.89
N ASP A 6 0.93 25.96 -3.09
CA ASP A 6 0.24 27.18 -3.54
C ASP A 6 -1.28 27.01 -3.34
N GLU A 7 -1.98 28.11 -2.98
CA GLU A 7 -3.44 28.11 -2.75
C GLU A 7 -4.23 27.50 -3.92
N THR A 8 -3.67 27.51 -5.12
CA THR A 8 -4.27 26.95 -6.33
C THR A 8 -4.17 25.40 -6.39
N VAL A 9 -3.18 24.80 -5.75
CA VAL A 9 -2.91 23.36 -5.83
C VAL A 9 -3.56 22.58 -4.69
N SER A 10 -3.79 23.22 -3.54
CA SER A 10 -4.41 22.61 -2.38
C SER A 10 -5.81 22.00 -2.67
N PRO A 11 -6.74 22.67 -3.38
CA PRO A 11 -8.02 22.08 -3.75
C PRO A 11 -7.87 20.84 -4.67
N LEU A 12 -6.90 20.88 -5.60
CA LEU A 12 -6.63 19.76 -6.49
C LEU A 12 -6.14 18.54 -5.72
N ILE A 13 -5.22 18.74 -4.76
CA ILE A 13 -4.73 17.66 -3.90
C ILE A 13 -5.86 17.04 -3.08
N SER A 14 -6.72 17.88 -2.49
CA SER A 14 -7.89 17.39 -1.73
C SER A 14 -8.86 16.59 -2.61
N ALA A 15 -9.13 17.07 -3.84
CA ALA A 15 -9.99 16.33 -4.77
C ALA A 15 -9.39 14.99 -5.23
N LEU A 16 -8.07 14.89 -5.30
CA LEU A 16 -7.37 13.65 -5.65
C LEU A 16 -7.31 12.65 -4.50
N ALA A 17 -7.43 13.09 -3.26
CA ALA A 17 -7.51 12.23 -2.09
C ALA A 17 -8.77 11.36 -2.10
N GLU A 18 -9.87 11.85 -2.71
CA GLU A 18 -11.11 11.09 -2.92
C GLU A 18 -10.98 10.03 -4.05
N GLY A 19 -9.86 9.99 -4.74
CA GLY A 19 -9.64 9.16 -5.93
C GLY A 19 -10.14 9.80 -7.23
N LEU A 20 -9.68 9.27 -8.36
CA LEU A 20 -10.11 9.73 -9.68
C LEU A 20 -11.51 9.19 -10.02
N PRO A 21 -12.42 10.03 -10.55
CA PRO A 21 -13.69 9.57 -11.08
C PRO A 21 -13.49 8.53 -12.19
N LEU A 22 -14.24 7.44 -12.15
CA LEU A 22 -14.19 6.40 -13.18
C LEU A 22 -15.11 6.77 -14.35
N THR A 23 -14.66 7.72 -15.16
CA THR A 23 -15.33 8.25 -16.36
C THR A 23 -14.37 8.32 -17.54
N LEU A 24 -14.86 8.57 -18.73
CA LEU A 24 -14.03 8.70 -19.93
C LEU A 24 -13.05 9.90 -19.86
N ARG A 25 -13.37 10.92 -19.06
CA ARG A 25 -12.54 12.12 -18.90
C ARG A 25 -12.38 12.51 -17.43
N PRO A 26 -11.71 11.66 -16.62
CA PRO A 26 -11.63 11.84 -15.17
C PRO A 26 -11.00 13.16 -14.75
N TYR A 27 -10.02 13.66 -15.51
CA TYR A 27 -9.36 14.94 -15.22
C TYR A 27 -10.26 16.16 -15.53
N ALA A 28 -11.22 16.05 -16.46
CA ALA A 28 -12.23 17.06 -16.66
C ALA A 28 -13.19 17.13 -15.47
N ASP A 29 -13.59 15.98 -14.93
CA ASP A 29 -14.47 15.91 -13.77
C ASP A 29 -13.81 16.44 -12.50
N VAL A 30 -12.51 16.10 -12.28
CA VAL A 30 -11.71 16.71 -11.21
C VAL A 30 -11.64 18.23 -11.39
N GLY A 31 -11.35 18.71 -12.61
CA GLY A 31 -11.29 20.14 -12.92
C GLY A 31 -12.58 20.87 -12.61
N ALA A 32 -13.73 20.27 -12.96
CA ALA A 32 -15.05 20.85 -12.66
C ALA A 32 -15.29 21.01 -11.15
N ARG A 33 -14.77 20.12 -10.30
CA ARG A 33 -14.88 20.21 -8.84
C ARG A 33 -14.03 21.34 -8.25
N VAL A 34 -12.86 21.62 -8.85
CA VAL A 34 -11.89 22.57 -8.30
C VAL A 34 -11.81 23.90 -9.09
N GLY A 35 -12.68 24.08 -10.08
CA GLY A 35 -12.73 25.29 -10.90
C GLY A 35 -11.58 25.43 -11.91
N MET A 36 -10.99 24.31 -12.35
CA MET A 36 -9.92 24.25 -13.33
C MET A 36 -10.40 23.59 -14.63
N SER A 37 -9.83 23.98 -15.75
CA SER A 37 -9.98 23.21 -16.99
C SER A 37 -9.22 21.89 -16.91
N GLU A 38 -9.62 20.90 -17.70
CA GLU A 38 -8.91 19.62 -17.79
C GLU A 38 -7.43 19.77 -18.15
N ALA A 39 -7.11 20.70 -19.05
CA ALA A 39 -5.72 20.98 -19.45
C ALA A 39 -4.88 21.53 -18.28
N GLU A 40 -5.47 22.40 -17.46
CA GLU A 40 -4.81 22.93 -16.26
C GLU A 40 -4.59 21.84 -15.22
N VAL A 41 -5.57 20.95 -14.97
CA VAL A 41 -5.42 19.80 -14.08
C VAL A 41 -4.27 18.91 -14.53
N ILE A 42 -4.25 18.47 -15.79
CA ILE A 42 -3.19 17.61 -16.33
C ILE A 42 -1.82 18.30 -16.25
N SER A 43 -1.76 19.60 -16.55
CA SER A 43 -0.50 20.39 -16.44
C SER A 43 -0.02 20.50 -15.00
N ALA A 44 -0.92 20.77 -14.05
CA ALA A 44 -0.60 20.84 -12.63
C ALA A 44 -0.09 19.48 -12.11
N LEU A 45 -0.75 18.36 -12.46
CA LEU A 45 -0.32 17.01 -12.08
C LEU A 45 1.07 16.67 -12.65
N ARG A 46 1.36 17.02 -13.89
CA ARG A 46 2.70 16.86 -14.48
C ARG A 46 3.75 17.70 -13.75
N SER A 47 3.39 18.93 -13.37
CA SER A 47 4.27 19.81 -12.58
C SER A 47 4.55 19.20 -11.19
N LEU A 48 3.51 18.75 -10.47
CA LEU A 48 3.66 18.08 -9.18
C LEU A 48 4.53 16.83 -9.28
N ARG A 49 4.41 16.08 -10.39
CA ARG A 49 5.26 14.91 -10.65
C ARG A 49 6.72 15.30 -10.86
N SER A 50 6.99 16.34 -11.66
CA SER A 50 8.36 16.82 -11.89
C SER A 50 9.02 17.31 -10.60
N GLN A 51 8.23 17.85 -9.68
CA GLN A 51 8.66 18.29 -8.35
C GLN A 51 8.74 17.14 -7.32
N ARG A 52 8.42 15.89 -7.72
CA ARG A 52 8.36 14.71 -6.85
C ARG A 52 7.34 14.82 -5.69
N VAL A 53 6.37 15.72 -5.82
CA VAL A 53 5.22 15.84 -4.91
C VAL A 53 4.19 14.76 -5.25
N LEU A 54 3.77 14.66 -6.51
CA LEU A 54 2.98 13.53 -6.99
C LEU A 54 3.93 12.37 -7.26
N VAL A 55 3.82 11.32 -6.46
CA VAL A 55 4.63 10.10 -6.60
C VAL A 55 4.08 9.20 -7.69
N ARG A 56 2.75 8.94 -7.67
CA ARG A 56 2.06 8.05 -8.61
C ARG A 56 0.56 8.36 -8.64
N ILE A 57 -0.07 8.11 -9.79
CA ILE A 57 -1.50 7.84 -9.90
C ILE A 57 -1.65 6.42 -10.41
N GLY A 58 -2.48 5.59 -9.78
CA GLY A 58 -2.69 4.21 -10.20
C GLY A 58 -3.72 3.49 -9.35
N ALA A 59 -4.06 2.28 -9.75
CA ALA A 59 -5.04 1.48 -9.03
C ALA A 59 -4.55 1.08 -7.63
N ALA A 60 -5.44 1.14 -6.66
CA ALA A 60 -5.25 0.67 -5.30
C ALA A 60 -5.90 -0.73 -5.16
N PHE A 61 -5.08 -1.75 -5.18
CA PHE A 61 -5.50 -3.15 -5.22
C PHE A 61 -5.70 -3.75 -3.83
N LEU A 62 -6.65 -4.67 -3.72
CA LEU A 62 -6.82 -5.57 -2.58
C LEU A 62 -6.32 -6.96 -2.96
N PRO A 63 -5.13 -7.39 -2.49
CA PRO A 63 -4.49 -8.63 -2.95
C PRO A 63 -5.35 -9.88 -2.82
N GLY A 64 -6.07 -10.01 -1.71
CA GLY A 64 -6.94 -11.16 -1.45
C GLY A 64 -8.03 -11.37 -2.50
N ALA A 65 -8.55 -10.30 -3.11
CA ALA A 65 -9.54 -10.41 -4.18
C ALA A 65 -9.02 -11.12 -5.44
N PHE A 66 -7.71 -11.11 -5.65
CA PHE A 66 -7.03 -11.81 -6.75
C PHE A 66 -6.45 -13.16 -6.32
N GLY A 67 -6.75 -13.62 -5.10
CA GLY A 67 -6.18 -14.85 -4.56
C GLY A 67 -4.72 -14.74 -4.12
N TYR A 68 -4.19 -13.51 -4.05
CA TYR A 68 -2.82 -13.30 -3.59
C TYR A 68 -2.74 -13.20 -2.07
N GLU A 69 -1.70 -13.80 -1.53
CA GLU A 69 -1.35 -13.75 -0.12
C GLU A 69 -0.25 -12.72 0.12
N THR A 70 -0.35 -12.01 1.23
CA THR A 70 0.69 -11.07 1.67
C THR A 70 1.25 -11.47 3.03
N ALA A 71 2.52 -11.21 3.24
CA ALA A 71 3.15 -11.39 4.55
C ALA A 71 4.21 -10.32 4.82
N LEU A 72 4.46 -10.06 6.11
CA LEU A 72 5.70 -9.47 6.56
C LEU A 72 6.64 -10.61 6.95
N GLY A 73 7.80 -10.65 6.32
CA GLY A 73 8.90 -11.52 6.69
C GLY A 73 9.97 -10.72 7.44
N ALA A 74 10.65 -11.40 8.37
CA ALA A 74 11.83 -10.86 9.03
C ALA A 74 12.92 -11.95 9.08
N VAL A 75 14.15 -11.58 8.81
CA VAL A 75 15.28 -12.49 8.81
C VAL A 75 16.43 -11.99 9.68
N ALA A 76 17.01 -12.89 10.46
CA ALA A 76 18.22 -12.64 11.20
C ALA A 76 19.43 -12.93 10.30
N VAL A 77 20.07 -11.86 9.85
CA VAL A 77 21.30 -11.94 9.05
C VAL A 77 22.44 -11.28 9.81
N PRO A 78 23.69 -11.75 9.67
CA PRO A 78 24.85 -11.09 10.23
C PRO A 78 25.01 -9.67 9.66
N GLU A 79 25.53 -8.75 10.48
CA GLU A 79 25.70 -7.33 10.12
C GLU A 79 26.53 -7.15 8.85
N ASP A 80 27.60 -7.92 8.69
CA ASP A 80 28.48 -7.89 7.50
C ASP A 80 27.80 -8.37 6.21
N ARG A 81 26.60 -8.96 6.29
CA ARG A 81 25.81 -9.47 5.15
C ARG A 81 24.51 -8.71 4.91
N LEU A 82 24.17 -7.77 5.78
CA LEU A 82 22.88 -7.07 5.77
C LEU A 82 22.64 -6.35 4.44
N ASP A 83 23.59 -5.55 3.97
CA ASP A 83 23.50 -4.81 2.70
C ASP A 83 23.34 -5.74 1.49
N ALA A 84 24.07 -6.85 1.47
CA ALA A 84 23.96 -7.82 0.39
C ALA A 84 22.60 -8.53 0.41
N ALA A 85 22.07 -8.86 1.59
CA ALA A 85 20.75 -9.45 1.76
C ALA A 85 19.64 -8.47 1.37
N ALA A 86 19.73 -7.21 1.80
CA ALA A 86 18.79 -6.16 1.44
C ALA A 86 18.78 -5.90 -0.07
N SER A 87 19.96 -5.85 -0.69
CA SER A 87 20.11 -5.70 -2.14
C SER A 87 19.45 -6.85 -2.89
N TYR A 88 19.65 -8.08 -2.44
CA TYR A 88 19.02 -9.27 -3.02
C TYR A 88 17.49 -9.17 -2.92
N LEU A 89 16.93 -8.91 -1.73
CA LEU A 89 15.50 -8.71 -1.54
C LEU A 89 14.95 -7.59 -2.42
N GLY A 90 15.74 -6.54 -2.61
CA GLY A 90 15.42 -5.41 -3.50
C GLY A 90 15.20 -5.81 -4.96
N THR A 91 15.85 -6.89 -5.43
CA THR A 91 15.69 -7.38 -6.82
C THR A 91 14.43 -8.21 -7.04
N LEU A 92 13.80 -8.73 -5.97
CA LEU A 92 12.65 -9.62 -6.08
C LEU A 92 11.37 -8.85 -6.41
N PRO A 93 10.68 -9.13 -7.53
CA PRO A 93 9.42 -8.44 -7.88
C PRO A 93 8.30 -8.67 -6.86
N SER A 94 8.28 -9.84 -6.21
CA SER A 94 7.30 -10.22 -5.16
C SER A 94 7.50 -9.46 -3.85
N VAL A 95 8.68 -8.86 -3.62
CA VAL A 95 8.98 -8.07 -2.42
C VAL A 95 8.68 -6.61 -2.70
N THR A 96 7.77 -6.03 -1.92
CA THR A 96 7.32 -4.63 -2.11
C THR A 96 8.10 -3.64 -1.25
N HIS A 97 8.45 -4.03 -0.02
CA HIS A 97 9.18 -3.19 0.92
C HIS A 97 10.32 -3.98 1.54
N VAL A 98 11.42 -3.30 1.82
CA VAL A 98 12.57 -3.84 2.56
C VAL A 98 13.06 -2.77 3.52
N PHE A 99 13.11 -3.10 4.81
CA PHE A 99 13.56 -2.20 5.87
C PHE A 99 14.63 -2.86 6.72
N GLU A 100 15.62 -2.08 7.12
CA GLU A 100 16.44 -2.38 8.29
C GLU A 100 15.72 -1.89 9.54
N MET A 101 15.67 -2.72 10.58
CA MET A 101 15.00 -2.41 11.83
C MET A 101 15.95 -2.61 13.01
N GLU A 102 15.82 -1.77 14.03
CA GLU A 102 16.49 -1.97 15.33
C GLU A 102 15.84 -3.14 16.08
N ASP A 103 16.09 -4.38 15.62
CA ASP A 103 15.52 -5.58 16.19
C ASP A 103 16.48 -6.77 16.11
N ARG A 104 16.15 -7.86 16.82
CA ARG A 104 16.79 -9.19 16.69
C ARG A 104 16.80 -9.69 15.23
N TYR A 105 15.75 -9.36 14.48
CA TYR A 105 15.65 -9.58 13.05
C TYR A 105 15.91 -8.26 12.34
N PRO A 106 17.15 -7.95 11.94
CA PRO A 106 17.48 -6.64 11.43
C PRO A 106 16.88 -6.34 10.06
N LEU A 107 16.49 -7.35 9.28
CA LEU A 107 15.96 -7.15 7.93
C LEU A 107 14.52 -7.62 7.83
N TRP A 108 13.61 -6.66 7.61
CA TRP A 108 12.19 -6.87 7.43
C TRP A 108 11.77 -6.60 5.99
N TYR A 109 10.82 -7.39 5.47
CA TYR A 109 10.30 -7.22 4.12
C TYR A 109 8.82 -7.55 4.03
N ALA A 110 8.11 -6.84 3.14
CA ALA A 110 6.76 -7.18 2.74
C ALA A 110 6.79 -7.96 1.43
N ILE A 111 6.10 -9.08 1.39
CA ILE A 111 6.07 -9.99 0.24
C ILE A 111 4.63 -10.29 -0.18
N LEU A 112 4.43 -10.45 -1.49
CA LEU A 112 3.18 -10.81 -2.14
C LEU A 112 3.41 -12.08 -2.96
N ALA A 113 2.48 -13.03 -2.91
CA ALA A 113 2.54 -14.26 -3.72
C ALA A 113 1.14 -14.71 -4.16
N PRO A 114 1.00 -15.41 -5.31
CA PRO A 114 -0.29 -15.82 -5.87
C PRO A 114 -1.00 -16.94 -5.08
N SER A 115 -0.35 -17.48 -4.08
CA SER A 115 -0.95 -18.44 -3.14
C SER A 115 -0.11 -18.62 -1.89
N ARG A 116 -0.72 -19.20 -0.86
CA ARG A 116 -0.03 -19.58 0.39
C ARG A 116 1.20 -20.46 0.15
N VAL A 117 1.07 -21.44 -0.71
CA VAL A 117 2.18 -22.36 -1.03
C VAL A 117 3.33 -21.61 -1.69
N ARG A 118 3.04 -20.72 -2.65
CA ARG A 118 4.06 -19.90 -3.32
C ARG A 118 4.71 -18.93 -2.35
N LEU A 119 3.95 -18.36 -1.43
CA LEU A 119 4.49 -17.50 -0.36
C LEU A 119 5.52 -18.27 0.49
N GLU A 120 5.18 -19.48 0.93
CA GLU A 120 6.03 -20.33 1.75
C GLU A 120 7.32 -20.74 1.03
N VAL A 121 7.22 -21.06 -0.26
CA VAL A 121 8.38 -21.36 -1.11
C VAL A 121 9.29 -20.14 -1.23
N ALA A 122 8.72 -18.98 -1.58
CA ALA A 122 9.50 -17.76 -1.74
C ALA A 122 10.24 -17.34 -0.45
N GLU A 123 9.57 -17.44 0.70
CA GLU A 123 10.21 -17.14 1.99
C GLU A 123 11.33 -18.15 2.35
N ALA A 124 11.14 -19.43 2.01
CA ALA A 124 12.18 -20.43 2.21
C ALA A 124 13.41 -20.16 1.31
N GLU A 125 13.19 -19.79 0.07
CA GLU A 125 14.23 -19.38 -0.89
C GLU A 125 14.96 -18.12 -0.40
N ILE A 126 14.23 -17.10 0.05
CA ILE A 126 14.82 -15.89 0.63
C ILE A 126 15.74 -16.27 1.80
N ALA A 127 15.22 -17.01 2.79
CA ALA A 127 15.99 -17.39 3.99
C ALA A 127 17.25 -18.18 3.63
N GLY A 128 17.16 -19.11 2.69
CA GLY A 128 18.30 -19.87 2.19
C GLY A 128 19.32 -18.99 1.46
N ARG A 129 18.84 -18.08 0.60
CA ARG A 129 19.70 -17.23 -0.22
C ARG A 129 20.47 -16.19 0.59
N VAL A 130 19.83 -15.60 1.61
CA VAL A 130 20.50 -14.64 2.51
C VAL A 130 21.24 -15.34 3.65
N ALA A 131 21.22 -16.68 3.71
CA ALA A 131 21.78 -17.48 4.79
C ALA A 131 21.32 -17.00 6.18
N ALA A 132 20.01 -16.82 6.31
CA ALA A 132 19.41 -16.36 7.56
C ALA A 132 19.63 -17.40 8.67
N ALA A 133 20.14 -16.96 9.82
CA ALA A 133 20.30 -17.79 11.01
C ALA A 133 18.95 -18.15 11.64
N ASP A 134 17.96 -17.25 11.50
CA ASP A 134 16.61 -17.41 11.97
C ASP A 134 15.67 -16.56 11.11
N ARG A 135 14.37 -16.90 11.08
CA ARG A 135 13.36 -16.17 10.34
C ARG A 135 12.05 -16.08 11.12
N TYR A 136 11.33 -15.00 10.89
CA TYR A 136 10.05 -14.76 11.50
C TYR A 136 9.06 -14.29 10.43
N ARG A 137 7.85 -14.87 10.43
CA ARG A 137 6.76 -14.50 9.51
C ARG A 137 5.63 -13.88 10.27
N VAL A 138 5.13 -12.76 9.75
CA VAL A 138 3.90 -12.13 10.20
C VAL A 138 2.82 -12.33 9.15
N LEU A 139 1.82 -13.16 9.47
CA LEU A 139 0.58 -13.28 8.71
C LEU A 139 -0.51 -12.63 9.54
N PRO A 140 -1.26 -11.70 8.97
CA PRO A 140 -2.43 -11.14 9.65
C PRO A 140 -3.45 -12.24 9.95
N ASP A 141 -3.98 -12.29 11.19
CA ASP A 141 -5.12 -13.14 11.53
C ASP A 141 -6.44 -12.36 11.28
N GLU A 142 -6.49 -11.10 11.69
CA GLU A 142 -7.60 -10.18 11.46
C GLU A 142 -7.04 -8.80 11.09
N VAL A 143 -7.62 -8.15 10.08
CA VAL A 143 -7.16 -6.85 9.58
C VAL A 143 -8.18 -5.78 9.95
N PHE A 144 -7.75 -4.71 10.61
CA PHE A 144 -8.59 -3.58 11.04
C PHE A 144 -8.42 -2.36 10.16
N LYS A 145 -7.23 -2.16 9.59
CA LYS A 145 -6.94 -1.05 8.70
C LYS A 145 -5.85 -1.39 7.70
N VAL A 146 -6.10 -1.00 6.45
CA VAL A 146 -5.10 -0.97 5.39
C VAL A 146 -5.32 0.33 4.63
N THR A 147 -4.39 1.28 4.73
CA THR A 147 -4.42 2.50 3.94
C THR A 147 -3.50 2.37 2.74
N GLY A 148 -3.98 2.72 1.57
CA GLY A 148 -3.20 2.69 0.32
C GLY A 148 -2.56 4.02 -0.05
N SER A 149 -3.02 5.12 0.51
CA SER A 149 -2.47 6.47 0.36
C SER A 149 -3.06 7.38 1.42
N PHE A 150 -2.33 8.45 1.75
CA PHE A 150 -2.69 9.44 2.75
C PHE A 150 -4.09 10.01 2.51
N ASP A 151 -4.96 9.83 3.49
CA ASP A 151 -6.10 10.69 3.69
C ASP A 151 -5.87 11.50 4.95
N ALA A 152 -5.80 12.83 4.79
CA ALA A 152 -5.48 13.72 5.91
C ALA A 152 -6.64 13.84 6.91
N ASP A 153 -7.87 13.45 6.56
CA ASP A 153 -9.08 13.75 7.34
C ASP A 153 -10.15 12.62 7.40
N GLY A 154 -9.93 11.46 6.80
CA GLY A 154 -10.90 10.37 6.84
C GLY A 154 -10.33 9.06 7.41
N VAL A 155 -11.01 8.45 8.36
CA VAL A 155 -10.76 7.07 8.76
C VAL A 155 -11.38 6.19 7.68
N PRO A 156 -10.58 5.49 6.84
CA PRO A 156 -11.16 4.53 5.89
C PRO A 156 -11.91 3.47 6.70
N GLU A 157 -13.14 3.17 6.31
CA GLU A 157 -13.78 1.95 6.80
C GLU A 157 -12.85 0.77 6.50
N PRO A 158 -12.68 -0.16 7.46
CA PRO A 158 -11.92 -1.37 7.19
C PRO A 158 -12.54 -2.02 5.94
N PRO A 159 -11.70 -2.50 5.00
CA PRO A 159 -12.22 -3.17 3.82
C PRO A 159 -13.14 -4.30 4.29
N GLU A 160 -14.36 -4.36 3.72
CA GLU A 160 -15.21 -5.52 3.96
C GLU A 160 -14.42 -6.78 3.65
N PRO A 161 -14.52 -7.83 4.48
CA PRO A 161 -13.80 -9.06 4.22
C PRO A 161 -14.20 -9.56 2.83
N VAL A 162 -13.22 -9.68 1.94
CA VAL A 162 -13.44 -10.25 0.61
C VAL A 162 -13.93 -11.69 0.82
N PRO A 163 -15.08 -12.08 0.26
CA PRO A 163 -15.56 -13.43 0.41
C PRO A 163 -14.49 -14.45 -0.02
N GLU A 164 -14.26 -15.50 0.76
CA GLU A 164 -13.24 -16.53 0.46
C GLU A 164 -13.41 -17.19 -0.93
N GLU A 165 -14.60 -17.09 -1.51
CA GLU A 165 -14.94 -17.59 -2.86
C GLU A 165 -14.60 -16.62 -4.01
N SER A 166 -14.08 -15.43 -3.73
CA SER A 166 -13.83 -14.37 -4.72
C SER A 166 -12.42 -14.38 -5.31
N ALA A 167 -11.80 -15.53 -5.51
CA ALA A 167 -10.68 -15.58 -6.45
C ALA A 167 -11.25 -15.33 -7.86
N TRP A 168 -11.31 -14.07 -8.26
CA TRP A 168 -11.78 -13.66 -9.57
C TRP A 168 -10.95 -14.37 -10.63
N GLY A 169 -11.61 -15.28 -11.34
CA GLY A 169 -11.02 -15.91 -12.51
C GLY A 169 -10.91 -14.91 -13.66
N LEU A 170 -9.99 -13.93 -13.52
CA LEU A 170 -9.73 -12.97 -14.58
C LEU A 170 -9.27 -13.70 -15.84
N ASP A 171 -9.83 -13.30 -16.97
CA ASP A 171 -9.37 -13.77 -18.27
C ASP A 171 -8.02 -13.14 -18.67
N ARG A 172 -7.54 -13.46 -19.85
CA ARG A 172 -6.26 -12.99 -20.37
C ARG A 172 -6.22 -11.46 -20.53
N ASP A 173 -7.32 -10.88 -21.01
CA ASP A 173 -7.40 -9.46 -21.35
C ASP A 173 -7.56 -8.63 -20.08
N GLU A 174 -8.33 -9.10 -19.13
CA GLU A 174 -8.49 -8.53 -17.80
C GLU A 174 -7.17 -8.52 -17.02
N LYS A 175 -6.42 -9.62 -17.02
CA LYS A 175 -5.09 -9.69 -16.42
C LYS A 175 -4.12 -8.70 -17.08
N ALA A 176 -4.20 -8.52 -18.39
CA ALA A 176 -3.37 -7.54 -19.09
C ALA A 176 -3.72 -6.11 -18.68
N LEU A 177 -5.01 -5.78 -18.52
CA LEU A 177 -5.44 -4.49 -18.01
C LEU A 177 -4.95 -4.26 -16.57
N VAL A 178 -5.08 -5.24 -15.69
CA VAL A 178 -4.56 -5.15 -14.30
C VAL A 178 -3.06 -4.87 -14.32
N ARG A 179 -2.27 -5.55 -15.17
CA ARG A 179 -0.84 -5.27 -15.33
C ARG A 179 -0.52 -3.85 -15.77
N LEU A 180 -1.36 -3.20 -16.55
CA LEU A 180 -1.18 -1.79 -16.92
C LEU A 180 -1.55 -0.84 -15.78
N ILE A 181 -2.73 -1.00 -15.19
CA ILE A 181 -3.24 -0.05 -14.17
C ILE A 181 -2.54 -0.18 -12.81
N GLN A 182 -1.79 -1.26 -12.55
CA GLN A 182 -0.91 -1.35 -11.38
C GLN A 182 0.35 -0.48 -11.51
N GLY A 183 0.67 -0.04 -12.70
CA GLY A 183 1.70 0.93 -13.00
C GLY A 183 1.21 2.37 -12.82
N GLU A 184 1.65 3.23 -13.71
CA GLU A 184 1.30 4.64 -13.75
C GLU A 184 0.04 4.85 -14.61
N PHE A 185 -1.00 5.47 -14.03
CA PHE A 185 -2.21 5.81 -14.78
C PHE A 185 -1.94 7.00 -15.72
N PRO A 186 -2.39 6.96 -16.99
CA PRO A 186 -2.01 7.98 -17.97
C PRO A 186 -2.51 9.39 -17.64
N LEU A 187 -1.61 10.39 -17.68
CA LEU A 187 -1.94 11.81 -17.53
C LEU A 187 -2.31 12.43 -18.89
N VAL A 188 -3.41 11.95 -19.47
CA VAL A 188 -3.96 12.39 -20.77
C VAL A 188 -5.46 12.60 -20.66
N GLN A 189 -6.09 13.30 -21.61
CA GLN A 189 -7.52 13.62 -21.56
C GLN A 189 -8.42 12.36 -21.53
N ARG A 190 -8.01 11.30 -22.21
CA ARG A 190 -8.75 10.04 -22.32
C ARG A 190 -7.87 8.87 -21.90
N PRO A 191 -7.62 8.69 -20.58
CA PRO A 191 -6.66 7.72 -20.09
C PRO A 191 -7.08 6.26 -20.41
N PHE A 192 -8.38 5.96 -20.41
CA PHE A 192 -8.85 4.62 -20.76
C PHE A 192 -8.67 4.30 -22.26
N SER A 193 -8.73 5.32 -23.14
CA SER A 193 -8.37 5.18 -24.55
C SER A 193 -6.89 4.87 -24.70
N ASP A 194 -6.02 5.53 -23.94
CA ASP A 194 -4.58 5.31 -23.95
C ASP A 194 -4.23 3.88 -23.48
N LEU A 195 -4.90 3.39 -22.43
CA LEU A 195 -4.79 2.01 -21.96
C LEU A 195 -5.23 1.01 -23.04
N ALA A 196 -6.36 1.24 -23.70
CA ALA A 196 -6.86 0.38 -24.78
C ALA A 196 -5.90 0.35 -25.98
N ILE A 197 -5.32 1.49 -26.36
CA ILE A 197 -4.30 1.57 -27.41
C ILE A 197 -3.08 0.74 -27.02
N THR A 198 -2.56 0.90 -25.80
CA THR A 198 -1.41 0.15 -25.29
C THR A 198 -1.69 -1.37 -25.29
N LEU A 199 -2.88 -1.79 -24.90
CA LEU A 199 -3.30 -3.19 -24.99
C LEU A 199 -3.37 -3.67 -26.45
N GLY A 200 -3.90 -2.83 -27.36
CA GLY A 200 -3.95 -3.12 -28.79
C GLY A 200 -2.56 -3.35 -29.40
N GLU A 201 -1.56 -2.57 -28.99
CA GLU A 201 -0.16 -2.77 -29.41
C GLU A 201 0.41 -4.12 -28.91
N CYS A 202 -0.11 -4.63 -27.79
CA CYS A 202 0.23 -5.95 -27.26
C CYS A 202 -0.62 -7.09 -27.83
N GLY A 203 -1.51 -6.82 -28.81
CA GLY A 203 -2.31 -7.82 -29.50
C GLY A 203 -3.62 -8.19 -28.81
N TYR A 204 -4.16 -7.30 -27.96
CA TYR A 204 -5.49 -7.42 -27.35
C TYR A 204 -6.50 -6.60 -28.17
N ASP A 205 -7.69 -7.15 -28.41
CA ASP A 205 -8.76 -6.46 -29.15
C ASP A 205 -9.79 -5.85 -28.19
N VAL A 206 -9.43 -4.72 -27.62
CA VAL A 206 -10.22 -4.02 -26.59
C VAL A 206 -10.35 -2.54 -26.91
N ASP A 207 -11.44 -1.92 -26.46
CA ASP A 207 -11.70 -0.50 -26.65
C ASP A 207 -11.72 0.27 -25.31
N GLU A 208 -11.82 1.59 -25.39
CA GLU A 208 -11.88 2.47 -24.24
C GLU A 208 -13.04 2.15 -23.30
N ARG A 209 -14.22 1.80 -23.82
CA ARG A 209 -15.40 1.49 -23.03
C ARG A 209 -15.22 0.19 -22.26
N TRP A 210 -14.61 -0.79 -22.90
CA TRP A 210 -14.24 -2.04 -22.25
C TRP A 210 -13.26 -1.77 -21.11
N ALA A 211 -12.17 -1.00 -21.34
CA ALA A 211 -11.17 -0.71 -20.33
C ALA A 211 -11.77 0.01 -19.10
N LEU A 212 -12.63 1.02 -19.34
CA LEU A 212 -13.35 1.72 -18.27
C LEU A 212 -14.31 0.76 -17.53
N GLY A 213 -15.10 -0.02 -18.25
CA GLY A 213 -16.08 -0.95 -17.67
C GLY A 213 -15.41 -2.01 -16.82
N GLN A 214 -14.25 -2.53 -17.21
CA GLN A 214 -13.51 -3.51 -16.41
C GLN A 214 -12.99 -2.89 -15.11
N VAL A 215 -12.43 -1.67 -15.14
CA VAL A 215 -11.98 -1.00 -13.91
C VAL A 215 -13.17 -0.73 -12.98
N GLN A 216 -14.33 -0.29 -13.52
CA GLN A 216 -15.55 -0.11 -12.73
C GLN A 216 -16.01 -1.43 -12.11
N SER A 217 -15.96 -2.54 -12.85
CA SER A 217 -16.31 -3.88 -12.36
C SER A 217 -15.39 -4.34 -11.22
N LEU A 218 -14.07 -4.11 -11.35
CA LEU A 218 -13.10 -4.42 -10.32
C LEU A 218 -13.34 -3.61 -9.03
N VAL A 219 -13.76 -2.34 -9.17
CA VAL A 219 -14.11 -1.50 -8.01
C VAL A 219 -15.41 -1.97 -7.36
N LEU A 220 -16.45 -2.25 -8.14
CA LEU A 220 -17.73 -2.77 -7.63
C LEU A 220 -17.57 -4.12 -6.91
N ALA A 221 -16.63 -4.93 -7.35
CA ALA A 221 -16.30 -6.21 -6.72
C ALA A 221 -15.37 -6.09 -5.50
N GLY A 222 -14.92 -4.88 -5.16
CA GLY A 222 -13.98 -4.68 -4.06
C GLY A 222 -12.56 -5.19 -4.34
N ALA A 223 -12.22 -5.51 -5.58
CA ALA A 223 -10.87 -5.95 -5.95
C ALA A 223 -9.89 -4.77 -6.09
N VAL A 224 -10.43 -3.61 -6.46
CA VAL A 224 -9.73 -2.33 -6.55
C VAL A 224 -10.54 -1.30 -5.78
N ARG A 225 -9.92 -0.52 -4.91
CA ARG A 225 -10.61 0.57 -4.20
C ARG A 225 -10.90 1.75 -5.12
N GLY A 226 -10.01 2.03 -6.07
CA GLY A 226 -10.11 3.12 -7.02
C GLY A 226 -8.80 3.38 -7.74
N ILE A 227 -8.78 4.41 -8.57
CA ILE A 227 -7.56 5.00 -9.12
C ILE A 227 -7.16 6.17 -8.21
N GLU A 228 -6.08 6.01 -7.48
CA GLU A 228 -5.68 6.90 -6.40
C GLU A 228 -4.37 7.63 -6.72
N ALA A 229 -4.23 8.85 -6.21
CA ALA A 229 -2.99 9.62 -6.28
C ALA A 229 -2.18 9.42 -4.99
N THR A 230 -0.92 9.05 -5.13
CA THR A 230 0.05 9.02 -4.03
C THR A 230 0.81 10.34 -4.02
N ILE A 231 0.63 11.14 -2.97
CA ILE A 231 1.20 12.47 -2.85
C ILE A 231 2.18 12.51 -1.67
N ARG A 232 3.34 13.10 -1.90
CA ARG A 232 4.32 13.40 -0.84
C ARG A 232 4.02 14.80 -0.30
N THR A 233 3.46 14.88 0.89
CA THR A 233 3.04 16.14 1.52
C THR A 233 4.16 16.88 2.25
N ARG A 234 5.36 16.29 2.38
CA ARG A 234 6.49 16.87 3.11
C ARG A 234 7.81 16.63 2.39
N GLU A 235 8.74 17.58 2.52
CA GLU A 235 10.11 17.45 2.01
C GLU A 235 10.93 16.41 2.79
N GLU A 236 10.67 16.28 4.10
CA GLU A 236 11.30 15.27 4.92
C GLU A 236 10.51 13.94 4.87
N PRO A 237 11.20 12.81 4.79
CA PRO A 237 10.53 11.51 4.83
C PRO A 237 9.80 11.35 6.15
N LEU A 238 8.53 10.98 6.08
CA LEU A 238 7.76 10.60 7.26
C LEU A 238 8.45 9.40 7.94
N ARG A 239 8.44 9.41 9.27
CA ARG A 239 9.00 8.31 10.04
C ARG A 239 7.95 7.24 10.24
N LEU A 240 8.27 6.05 9.78
CA LEU A 240 7.48 4.85 10.03
C LEU A 240 7.96 4.19 11.31
N ALA A 241 7.03 3.61 12.07
CA ALA A 241 7.34 2.70 13.16
C ALA A 241 6.33 1.57 13.18
N LEU A 242 6.80 0.35 13.44
CA LEU A 242 5.92 -0.78 13.71
C LEU A 242 5.73 -0.90 15.22
N THR A 243 4.49 -0.72 15.69
CA THR A 243 4.14 -0.88 17.10
C THR A 243 3.48 -2.24 17.31
N VAL A 244 3.90 -2.93 18.37
CA VAL A 244 3.39 -4.26 18.75
C VAL A 244 2.73 -4.15 20.12
N TRP A 245 1.40 -4.27 20.13
CA TRP A 245 0.57 -4.16 21.32
C TRP A 245 0.15 -5.56 21.76
N LEU A 246 0.51 -5.96 22.96
CA LEU A 246 0.04 -7.22 23.53
C LEU A 246 -1.40 -7.03 24.04
N CYS A 247 -2.33 -7.79 23.50
CA CYS A 247 -3.75 -7.73 23.81
C CYS A 247 -4.19 -9.12 24.24
N PRO A 248 -4.04 -9.47 25.54
CA PRO A 248 -4.40 -10.80 26.03
C PRO A 248 -5.90 -11.08 25.90
N ASP A 249 -6.72 -10.04 26.05
CA ASP A 249 -8.17 -10.10 25.99
C ASP A 249 -8.68 -9.07 24.96
N ASP A 250 -9.83 -9.35 24.34
CA ASP A 250 -10.55 -8.46 23.41
C ASP A 250 -9.69 -7.75 22.33
N HIS A 251 -8.79 -8.50 21.72
CA HIS A 251 -7.90 -7.99 20.67
C HIS A 251 -8.64 -7.35 19.50
N ALA A 252 -9.88 -7.78 19.21
CA ALA A 252 -10.69 -7.21 18.14
C ALA A 252 -11.15 -5.78 18.47
N SER A 253 -11.54 -5.51 19.72
CA SER A 253 -11.87 -4.13 20.15
C SER A 253 -10.65 -3.22 20.14
N HIS A 254 -9.54 -3.70 20.71
CA HIS A 254 -8.28 -2.96 20.72
C HIS A 254 -7.79 -2.66 19.28
N GLY A 255 -7.89 -3.64 18.37
CA GLY A 255 -7.52 -3.46 16.97
C GLY A 255 -8.34 -2.37 16.27
N ARG A 256 -9.66 -2.33 16.51
CA ARG A 256 -10.52 -1.26 15.98
C ARG A 256 -10.15 0.11 16.54
N VAL A 257 -9.91 0.21 17.86
CA VAL A 257 -9.50 1.46 18.48
C VAL A 257 -8.15 1.93 17.93
N ILE A 258 -7.14 1.06 17.88
CA ILE A 258 -5.81 1.41 17.34
C ILE A 258 -5.93 1.81 15.86
N GLY A 259 -6.67 1.05 15.08
CA GLY A 259 -6.89 1.31 13.65
C GLY A 259 -7.63 2.62 13.36
N SER A 260 -8.40 3.16 14.31
CA SER A 260 -9.15 4.41 14.12
C SER A 260 -8.28 5.67 14.11
N PHE A 261 -7.02 5.58 14.54
CA PHE A 261 -6.12 6.74 14.54
C PHE A 261 -5.62 7.05 13.14
N SER A 262 -5.58 8.33 12.78
CA SER A 262 -5.15 8.81 11.45
C SER A 262 -3.69 8.48 11.15
N GLU A 263 -2.84 8.45 12.17
CA GLU A 263 -1.42 8.12 12.06
C GLU A 263 -1.14 6.64 11.81
N VAL A 264 -2.13 5.79 12.02
CA VAL A 264 -2.01 4.35 11.77
C VAL A 264 -2.33 4.06 10.31
N LEU A 265 -1.37 3.53 9.57
CA LEU A 265 -1.54 3.14 8.16
C LEU A 265 -2.09 1.72 8.01
N HIS A 266 -1.53 0.79 8.77
CA HIS A 266 -1.95 -0.61 8.77
C HIS A 266 -2.17 -1.06 10.22
N CYS A 267 -3.22 -1.84 10.45
CA CYS A 267 -3.51 -2.40 11.76
C CYS A 267 -4.10 -3.81 11.59
N PHE A 268 -3.49 -4.79 12.23
CA PHE A 268 -3.92 -6.18 12.15
C PHE A 268 -3.50 -6.96 13.40
N THR A 269 -4.22 -8.04 13.69
CA THR A 269 -3.84 -8.97 14.76
C THR A 269 -2.89 -10.03 14.28
N ARG A 270 -2.15 -10.58 15.25
CA ARG A 270 -1.31 -11.73 15.06
C ARG A 270 -1.10 -12.52 16.35
N ARG A 271 -0.98 -13.83 16.21
CA ARG A 271 -0.51 -14.70 17.28
C ARG A 271 1.01 -14.64 17.39
N VAL A 272 1.51 -14.20 18.56
CA VAL A 272 2.95 -14.15 18.88
C VAL A 272 3.28 -15.36 19.75
N PRO A 273 4.21 -16.24 19.33
CA PRO A 273 4.60 -17.41 20.13
C PRO A 273 5.03 -17.02 21.54
N GLY A 274 4.41 -17.65 22.54
CA GLY A 274 4.71 -17.40 23.96
C GLY A 274 4.11 -16.11 24.55
N ALA A 275 3.49 -15.24 23.75
CA ALA A 275 2.94 -13.96 24.22
C ALA A 275 1.42 -13.79 23.93
N GLY A 276 0.78 -14.73 23.21
CA GLY A 276 -0.64 -14.65 22.88
C GLY A 276 -0.93 -13.87 21.61
N ILE A 277 -2.03 -13.13 21.57
CA ILE A 277 -2.41 -12.29 20.44
C ILE A 277 -1.86 -10.89 20.64
N ALA A 278 -1.28 -10.32 19.60
CA ALA A 278 -0.85 -8.94 19.54
C ALA A 278 -1.54 -8.20 18.40
N VAL A 279 -1.80 -6.92 18.59
CA VAL A 279 -2.16 -5.99 17.52
C VAL A 279 -0.87 -5.33 17.03
N LEU A 280 -0.61 -5.44 15.74
CA LEU A 280 0.49 -4.77 15.08
C LEU A 280 -0.06 -3.56 14.33
N ALA A 281 0.55 -2.39 14.54
CA ALA A 281 0.17 -1.19 13.84
C ALA A 281 1.40 -0.50 13.23
N LEU A 282 1.33 -0.23 11.92
CA LEU A 282 2.30 0.61 11.23
C LEU A 282 1.85 2.05 11.40
N VAL A 283 2.65 2.83 12.11
CA VAL A 283 2.37 4.24 12.44
C VAL A 283 3.29 5.13 11.63
N GLU A 284 2.73 6.16 10.99
CA GLU A 284 3.48 7.13 10.22
C GLU A 284 3.31 8.53 10.80
N VAL A 285 4.42 9.19 11.08
CA VAL A 285 4.46 10.50 11.75
C VAL A 285 5.60 11.37 11.23
N ALA A 286 5.57 12.67 11.56
CA ALA A 286 6.57 13.63 11.14
C ALA A 286 7.95 13.41 11.80
N ASP A 287 7.96 13.06 13.09
CA ASP A 287 9.16 12.94 13.91
C ASP A 287 8.94 12.00 15.11
N ARG A 288 10.02 11.74 15.84
CA ARG A 288 10.00 10.89 17.03
C ARG A 288 9.05 11.40 18.13
N ALA A 289 9.00 12.70 18.37
CA ALA A 289 8.13 13.27 19.39
C ALA A 289 6.65 13.16 18.99
N ALA A 290 6.32 13.26 17.69
CA ALA A 290 4.99 13.00 17.18
C ALA A 290 4.60 11.52 17.36
N LEU A 291 5.55 10.58 17.17
CA LEU A 291 5.31 9.16 17.42
C LEU A 291 5.02 8.88 18.89
N ASP A 292 5.83 9.42 19.79
CA ASP A 292 5.62 9.24 21.23
C ASP A 292 4.24 9.76 21.66
N ARG A 293 3.83 10.94 21.14
CA ARG A 293 2.47 11.48 21.39
C ARG A 293 1.36 10.61 20.79
N ALA A 294 1.55 10.05 19.61
CA ALA A 294 0.58 9.15 18.99
C ALA A 294 0.44 7.86 19.80
N ILE A 295 1.55 7.26 20.21
CA ILE A 295 1.56 6.06 21.06
C ILE A 295 0.83 6.32 22.38
N ASP A 296 1.11 7.44 23.05
CA ASP A 296 0.44 7.79 24.32
C ASP A 296 -1.08 7.97 24.13
N ARG A 297 -1.51 8.62 23.06
CA ARG A 297 -2.95 8.76 22.75
C ARG A 297 -3.61 7.41 22.48
N ILE A 298 -2.98 6.58 21.67
CA ILE A 298 -3.47 5.24 21.34
C ILE A 298 -3.55 4.40 22.62
N ARG A 299 -2.50 4.41 23.44
CA ARG A 299 -2.43 3.68 24.71
C ARG A 299 -3.58 4.03 25.63
N VAL A 300 -3.84 5.32 25.83
CA VAL A 300 -4.93 5.81 26.69
C VAL A 300 -6.29 5.42 26.12
N ALA A 301 -6.49 5.59 24.81
CA ALA A 301 -7.78 5.28 24.17
C ALA A 301 -8.09 3.78 24.13
N ALA A 302 -7.07 2.93 23.99
CA ALA A 302 -7.22 1.49 23.95
C ALA A 302 -7.10 0.83 25.34
N ASP A 303 -6.78 1.59 26.40
CA ASP A 303 -6.52 1.09 27.76
C ASP A 303 -5.48 -0.05 27.78
N LEU A 304 -4.34 0.17 27.11
CA LEU A 304 -3.28 -0.82 26.96
C LEU A 304 -1.97 -0.36 27.62
N GLU A 305 -1.13 -1.33 27.94
CA GLU A 305 0.27 -1.08 28.31
C GLU A 305 1.06 -0.53 27.11
N PRO A 306 2.22 0.14 27.35
CA PRO A 306 3.05 0.64 26.27
C PRO A 306 3.45 -0.46 25.28
N PRO A 307 3.42 -0.21 23.96
CA PRO A 307 3.79 -1.20 22.97
C PRO A 307 5.31 -1.37 22.87
N ARG A 308 5.74 -2.50 22.34
CA ARG A 308 7.08 -2.57 21.75
C ARG A 308 7.08 -1.80 20.44
N VAL A 309 8.06 -0.90 20.28
CA VAL A 309 8.21 -0.09 19.07
C VAL A 309 9.46 -0.54 18.32
N LEU A 310 9.28 -0.87 17.05
CA LEU A 310 10.36 -1.21 16.13
C LEU A 310 10.57 -0.04 15.18
N TYR A 311 11.77 0.52 15.20
CA TYR A 311 12.13 1.67 14.37
C TYR A 311 12.89 1.22 13.14
N PRO A 312 12.51 1.67 11.94
CA PRO A 312 13.33 1.49 10.77
C PRO A 312 14.58 2.37 10.87
N VAL A 313 15.73 1.77 10.63
CA VAL A 313 17.03 2.43 10.49
C VAL A 313 17.15 2.98 9.08
N GLN A 314 16.81 2.14 8.10
CA GLN A 314 16.90 2.44 6.68
C GLN A 314 15.80 1.74 5.90
N GLU A 315 15.34 2.38 4.82
CA GLU A 315 14.47 1.78 3.81
C GLU A 315 15.29 1.49 2.54
N PHE A 316 15.39 0.21 2.16
CA PHE A 316 16.11 -0.22 0.96
C PHE A 316 15.20 -0.32 -0.27
N LYS A 317 13.92 -0.61 -0.06
CA LYS A 317 12.95 -0.75 -1.15
C LYS A 317 11.56 -0.27 -0.74
N ARG A 318 10.92 0.48 -1.64
CA ARG A 318 9.49 0.76 -1.64
C ARG A 318 8.98 0.65 -3.08
N ALA A 319 8.17 -0.35 -3.36
CA ALA A 319 7.62 -0.61 -4.69
C ALA A 319 6.15 -0.97 -4.60
N PRO A 320 5.34 -0.63 -5.62
CA PRO A 320 3.95 -1.07 -5.68
C PRO A 320 3.86 -2.59 -5.78
N MET A 321 2.73 -3.14 -5.33
CA MET A 321 2.38 -4.54 -5.54
C MET A 321 2.29 -4.84 -7.04
N ARG A 322 2.72 -6.03 -7.45
CA ARG A 322 2.62 -6.51 -8.83
C ARG A 322 1.89 -7.84 -8.86
N PHE A 323 0.85 -7.89 -9.68
CA PHE A 323 0.00 -9.05 -9.90
C PHE A 323 0.24 -9.60 -11.31
N PHE A 324 0.04 -10.89 -11.49
CA PHE A 324 0.08 -11.57 -12.80
C PHE A 324 1.37 -11.29 -13.58
N SER A 325 2.54 -11.37 -12.90
CA SER A 325 3.84 -11.28 -13.58
C SER A 325 4.03 -12.42 -14.59
N ASP A 326 4.86 -12.17 -15.63
CA ASP A 326 5.07 -13.12 -16.74
C ASP A 326 5.48 -14.51 -16.23
N GLY A 327 4.64 -15.49 -16.52
CA GLY A 327 4.82 -16.90 -16.12
C GLY A 327 3.75 -17.46 -15.18
N GLU A 328 2.73 -16.65 -14.80
CA GLU A 328 1.58 -17.07 -14.00
C GLU A 328 0.30 -17.22 -14.83
#